data_484005129dcb3e73c694a3f25e996011
#
_entry.id   484005129dcb3e73c694a3f25e996011
#
_cell.length_a   1.000
_cell.length_b   1.000
_cell.length_c   1.000
_cell.angle_alpha   90.00
_cell.angle_beta   90.00
_cell.angle_gamma   90.00
#
_symmetry.space_group_name_H-M   'P 1'
#
loop_
_entity.id
_entity.type
_entity.pdbx_description
1 polymer ?
#
loop_
_entity_poly.entity_id
_entity_poly.type
_entity_poly.pdbx_seq_one_letter_code
_entity_poly.pdbx_strand_id
1 'polypeptide(L)'
;EPAVLGVCDASFLMSSMGYVVGEKIARAVEKATEEKLPVFMFCCSGGARMQEGIISLMQMAKTSAAFKKHSDAGLLYVSILTDPTTGGVTASFAMLGDIILGEPGALVGFAGPRVIKQTIGQELPEGFQRSEFLVEHGIIDGIITRDKMKDTMYDLIVTHKQRQGYANFDKDVVDEKFDISEILKERLKDDEPKSPWEKLKGARQMTRPSGFDYVKYICDDFREMHGDRTMNDDRAIVGGIGHIDGQPVT
;
A
#
# COMPACT_ATOMS: atom_id res chain seq x y z
N GLU A 1 2.89 -19.50 -3.48
CA GLU A 1 3.11 -19.09 -2.10
C GLU A 1 1.81 -19.13 -1.32
N PRO A 2 1.78 -19.64 -0.08
CA PRO A 2 0.58 -19.70 0.74
C PRO A 2 0.19 -18.30 1.23
N ALA A 3 -1.11 -18.00 1.18
CA ALA A 3 -1.71 -16.77 1.65
C ALA A 3 -3.18 -17.02 2.01
N VAL A 4 -3.77 -16.19 2.85
CA VAL A 4 -5.21 -16.20 3.10
C VAL A 4 -5.88 -15.18 2.18
N LEU A 5 -6.88 -15.63 1.41
CA LEU A 5 -7.65 -14.80 0.51
C LEU A 5 -9.08 -14.62 1.05
N GLY A 6 -9.49 -13.38 1.23
CA GLY A 6 -10.87 -13.02 1.48
C GLY A 6 -11.46 -12.32 0.25
N VAL A 7 -12.61 -12.76 -0.20
CA VAL A 7 -13.30 -12.18 -1.36
C VAL A 7 -14.72 -11.83 -0.98
N CYS A 8 -15.09 -10.57 -1.15
CA CYS A 8 -16.45 -10.11 -1.01
C CYS A 8 -17.23 -10.35 -2.30
N ASP A 9 -18.47 -10.79 -2.21
CA ASP A 9 -19.35 -10.99 -3.36
C ASP A 9 -20.60 -10.08 -3.25
N ALA A 10 -20.61 -9.03 -4.07
CA ALA A 10 -21.71 -8.06 -4.10
C ALA A 10 -23.02 -8.63 -4.66
N SER A 11 -23.00 -9.78 -5.31
CA SER A 11 -24.23 -10.43 -5.79
C SER A 11 -25.15 -10.84 -4.64
N PHE A 12 -24.61 -11.05 -3.44
CA PHE A 12 -25.35 -11.36 -2.24
C PHE A 12 -25.48 -10.14 -1.33
N LEU A 13 -26.66 -9.52 -1.31
CA LEU A 13 -27.01 -8.36 -0.47
C LEU A 13 -25.96 -7.22 -0.52
N MET A 14 -25.41 -6.98 -1.69
CA MET A 14 -24.31 -6.01 -1.90
C MET A 14 -23.11 -6.26 -1.00
N SER A 15 -22.85 -7.51 -0.65
CA SER A 15 -21.81 -7.93 0.31
C SER A 15 -21.83 -7.12 1.61
N SER A 16 -23.00 -6.68 2.04
CA SER A 16 -23.13 -5.88 3.26
C SER A 16 -22.64 -6.65 4.48
N MET A 17 -21.82 -5.98 5.30
CA MET A 17 -21.21 -6.59 6.47
C MET A 17 -22.21 -6.74 7.61
N GLY A 18 -22.63 -7.97 7.88
CA GLY A 18 -23.40 -8.37 9.07
C GLY A 18 -22.57 -9.29 9.96
N TYR A 19 -23.18 -9.84 10.99
CA TYR A 19 -22.53 -10.71 11.97
C TYR A 19 -21.68 -11.82 11.34
N VAL A 20 -22.24 -12.56 10.38
CA VAL A 20 -21.56 -13.70 9.75
C VAL A 20 -20.38 -13.25 8.90
N VAL A 21 -20.50 -12.14 8.19
CA VAL A 21 -19.40 -11.60 7.38
C VAL A 21 -18.24 -11.17 8.28
N GLY A 22 -18.54 -10.39 9.33
CA GLY A 22 -17.52 -9.98 10.28
C GLY A 22 -16.86 -11.15 11.01
N GLU A 23 -17.62 -12.17 11.39
CA GLU A 23 -17.09 -13.40 11.99
C GLU A 23 -16.16 -14.16 11.04
N LYS A 24 -16.58 -14.36 9.78
CA LYS A 24 -15.74 -15.03 8.77
C LYS A 24 -14.43 -14.30 8.55
N ILE A 25 -14.46 -12.97 8.43
CA ILE A 25 -13.25 -12.15 8.26
C ILE A 25 -12.35 -12.30 9.49
N ALA A 26 -12.88 -12.09 10.70
CA ALA A 26 -12.10 -12.18 11.92
C ALA A 26 -11.42 -13.56 12.05
N ARG A 27 -12.17 -14.65 11.86
CA ARG A 27 -11.62 -16.01 11.91
C ARG A 27 -10.56 -16.29 10.84
N ALA A 28 -10.76 -15.78 9.62
CA ALA A 28 -9.78 -15.94 8.56
C ALA A 28 -8.47 -15.22 8.88
N VAL A 29 -8.56 -14.00 9.42
CA VAL A 29 -7.40 -13.21 9.84
C VAL A 29 -6.71 -13.82 11.06
N GLU A 30 -7.46 -14.29 12.05
CA GLU A 30 -6.92 -14.99 13.21
C GLU A 30 -6.15 -16.26 12.78
N LYS A 31 -6.73 -17.03 11.86
CA LYS A 31 -6.08 -18.21 11.30
C LYS A 31 -4.80 -17.87 10.53
N ALA A 32 -4.84 -16.81 9.71
CA ALA A 32 -3.66 -16.28 9.02
C ALA A 32 -2.57 -15.89 10.00
N THR A 33 -2.94 -15.26 11.12
CA THR A 33 -2.01 -14.83 12.16
C THR A 33 -1.35 -16.04 12.85
N GLU A 34 -2.13 -17.07 13.19
CA GLU A 34 -1.63 -18.32 13.77
C GLU A 34 -0.65 -19.04 12.83
N GLU A 35 -0.97 -19.09 11.54
CA GLU A 35 -0.16 -19.76 10.51
C GLU A 35 0.95 -18.88 9.93
N LYS A 36 1.06 -17.61 10.38
CA LYS A 36 2.01 -16.60 9.89
C LYS A 36 1.93 -16.40 8.37
N LEU A 37 0.71 -16.28 7.86
CA LEU A 37 0.42 -16.08 6.43
C LEU A 37 -0.02 -14.65 6.16
N PRO A 38 0.33 -14.08 5.00
CA PRO A 38 -0.21 -12.79 4.56
C PRO A 38 -1.71 -12.91 4.24
N VAL A 39 -2.43 -11.80 4.40
CA VAL A 39 -3.86 -11.69 4.08
C VAL A 39 -4.06 -10.76 2.90
N PHE A 40 -4.87 -11.19 1.93
CA PHE A 40 -5.35 -10.37 0.82
C PHE A 40 -6.88 -10.33 0.88
N MET A 41 -7.44 -9.11 0.96
CA MET A 41 -8.89 -8.92 0.98
C MET A 41 -9.35 -8.16 -0.26
N PHE A 42 -10.16 -8.82 -1.08
CA PHE A 42 -10.89 -8.18 -2.17
C PHE A 42 -12.19 -7.61 -1.62
N CYS A 43 -12.17 -6.30 -1.40
CA CYS A 43 -13.26 -5.58 -0.78
C CYS A 43 -14.27 -5.12 -1.82
N CYS A 44 -15.51 -5.56 -1.68
CA CYS A 44 -16.65 -5.11 -2.47
C CYS A 44 -17.88 -5.10 -1.57
N SER A 45 -18.42 -3.93 -1.22
CA SER A 45 -19.53 -3.88 -0.27
C SER A 45 -20.29 -2.56 -0.29
N GLY A 46 -21.59 -2.65 -0.08
CA GLY A 46 -22.45 -1.51 0.21
C GLY A 46 -22.34 -0.97 1.64
N GLY A 47 -21.53 -1.59 2.51
CA GLY A 47 -21.31 -1.15 3.89
C GLY A 47 -21.87 -2.07 4.96
N ALA A 48 -22.16 -1.52 6.15
CA ALA A 48 -22.75 -2.27 7.23
C ALA A 48 -24.20 -2.68 6.92
N ARG A 49 -24.58 -3.92 7.26
CA ARG A 49 -25.93 -4.47 7.00
C ARG A 49 -26.96 -3.86 7.93
N MET A 50 -27.78 -2.95 7.42
CA MET A 50 -28.78 -2.21 8.18
C MET A 50 -29.79 -3.12 8.89
N GLN A 51 -30.16 -4.25 8.30
CA GLN A 51 -31.14 -5.20 8.84
C GLN A 51 -30.68 -5.84 10.17
N GLU A 52 -29.39 -5.87 10.44
CA GLU A 52 -28.82 -6.40 11.68
C GLU A 52 -28.54 -5.31 12.73
N GLY A 53 -28.86 -4.06 12.44
CA GLY A 53 -28.75 -2.93 13.36
C GLY A 53 -27.36 -2.79 13.99
N ILE A 54 -27.33 -2.61 15.31
CA ILE A 54 -26.08 -2.40 16.07
C ILE A 54 -25.08 -3.55 15.93
N ILE A 55 -25.55 -4.77 15.69
CA ILE A 55 -24.70 -5.95 15.55
C ILE A 55 -23.80 -5.81 14.33
N SER A 56 -24.31 -5.25 13.22
CA SER A 56 -23.50 -4.99 12.03
C SER A 56 -22.45 -3.92 12.27
N LEU A 57 -22.74 -2.88 13.04
CA LEU A 57 -21.77 -1.85 13.41
C LEU A 57 -20.65 -2.42 14.28
N MET A 58 -20.98 -3.34 15.20
CA MET A 58 -19.97 -4.00 16.04
C MET A 58 -18.99 -4.86 15.24
N GLN A 59 -19.35 -5.28 14.03
CA GLN A 59 -18.41 -6.01 13.17
C GLN A 59 -17.25 -5.14 12.68
N MET A 60 -17.43 -3.83 12.58
CA MET A 60 -16.33 -2.90 12.26
C MET A 60 -15.22 -3.01 13.32
N ALA A 61 -15.59 -2.91 14.59
CA ALA A 61 -14.63 -3.04 15.69
C ALA A 61 -14.00 -4.44 15.74
N LYS A 62 -14.80 -5.50 15.52
CA LYS A 62 -14.35 -6.89 15.55
C LYS A 62 -13.31 -7.18 14.48
N THR A 63 -13.57 -6.80 13.23
CA THR A 63 -12.63 -7.01 12.12
C THR A 63 -11.37 -6.18 12.30
N SER A 64 -11.51 -4.90 12.71
CA SER A 64 -10.36 -4.03 12.99
C SER A 64 -9.46 -4.59 14.09
N ALA A 65 -10.04 -5.17 15.14
CA ALA A 65 -9.25 -5.80 16.21
C ALA A 65 -8.48 -7.03 15.72
N ALA A 66 -9.06 -7.83 14.82
CA ALA A 66 -8.38 -8.98 14.22
C ALA A 66 -7.20 -8.54 13.34
N PHE A 67 -7.40 -7.54 12.48
CA PHE A 67 -6.33 -6.98 11.65
C PHE A 67 -5.24 -6.29 12.48
N LYS A 68 -5.62 -5.63 13.59
CA LYS A 68 -4.62 -5.05 14.51
C LYS A 68 -3.69 -6.12 15.08
N LYS A 69 -4.23 -7.26 15.53
CA LYS A 69 -3.42 -8.38 15.99
C LYS A 69 -2.50 -8.95 14.91
N HIS A 70 -3.00 -9.01 13.67
CA HIS A 70 -2.24 -9.46 12.51
C HIS A 70 -1.05 -8.54 12.22
N SER A 71 -1.29 -7.23 12.22
CA SER A 71 -0.27 -6.19 12.07
C SER A 71 0.76 -6.22 13.23
N ASP A 72 0.31 -6.38 14.49
CA ASP A 72 1.21 -6.49 15.65
C ASP A 72 2.11 -7.74 15.57
N ALA A 73 1.68 -8.77 14.87
CA ALA A 73 2.50 -9.94 14.57
C ALA A 73 3.50 -9.72 13.41
N GLY A 74 3.54 -8.53 12.82
CA GLY A 74 4.42 -8.17 11.69
C GLY A 74 4.05 -8.84 10.37
N LEU A 75 2.77 -9.18 10.18
CA LEU A 75 2.28 -9.91 9.00
C LEU A 75 1.57 -8.97 8.03
N LEU A 76 1.80 -9.23 6.74
CA LEU A 76 1.30 -8.39 5.64
C LEU A 76 -0.22 -8.51 5.47
N TYR A 77 -0.89 -7.36 5.42
CA TYR A 77 -2.26 -7.22 4.98
C TYR A 77 -2.37 -6.32 3.75
N VAL A 78 -2.84 -6.85 2.65
CA VAL A 78 -3.12 -6.11 1.41
C VAL A 78 -4.62 -6.01 1.20
N SER A 79 -5.13 -4.79 1.11
CA SER A 79 -6.53 -4.51 0.78
C SER A 79 -6.66 -4.13 -0.68
N ILE A 80 -7.55 -4.80 -1.40
CA ILE A 80 -7.85 -4.56 -2.81
C ILE A 80 -9.28 -4.06 -2.90
N LEU A 81 -9.43 -2.78 -3.23
CA LEU A 81 -10.71 -2.09 -3.27
C LEU A 81 -11.34 -2.25 -4.66
N THR A 82 -12.50 -2.89 -4.72
CA THR A 82 -13.25 -3.09 -5.95
C THR A 82 -14.56 -2.30 -5.93
N ASP A 83 -15.24 -2.20 -7.06
CA ASP A 83 -16.47 -1.39 -7.21
C ASP A 83 -17.74 -2.12 -6.74
N PRO A 84 -18.52 -1.57 -5.79
CA PRO A 84 -18.19 -0.48 -4.90
C PRO A 84 -17.61 -0.98 -3.56
N THR A 85 -16.83 -0.13 -2.88
CA THR A 85 -16.45 -0.35 -1.48
C THR A 85 -16.85 0.88 -0.67
N THR A 86 -17.93 0.76 0.13
CA THR A 86 -18.55 1.92 0.78
C THR A 86 -18.92 1.67 2.25
N GLY A 87 -19.28 2.73 2.95
CA GLY A 87 -19.88 2.73 4.28
C GLY A 87 -19.00 2.11 5.37
N GLY A 88 -19.57 1.28 6.20
CA GLY A 88 -18.89 0.65 7.33
C GLY A 88 -17.73 -0.28 6.95
N VAL A 89 -17.70 -0.79 5.72
CA VAL A 89 -16.58 -1.60 5.21
C VAL A 89 -15.39 -0.70 4.93
N THR A 90 -15.58 0.43 4.25
CA THR A 90 -14.51 1.42 4.06
C THR A 90 -14.02 1.97 5.40
N ALA A 91 -14.95 2.28 6.33
CA ALA A 91 -14.59 2.79 7.65
C ALA A 91 -14.01 1.72 8.62
N SER A 92 -13.68 0.53 8.11
CA SER A 92 -13.09 -0.54 8.91
C SER A 92 -12.00 -1.28 8.11
N PHE A 93 -12.13 -2.57 7.93
CA PHE A 93 -11.06 -3.41 7.41
C PHE A 93 -10.55 -3.01 6.01
N ALA A 94 -11.39 -2.44 5.14
CA ALA A 94 -10.97 -2.08 3.79
C ALA A 94 -9.85 -1.02 3.75
N MET A 95 -9.83 -0.10 4.73
CA MET A 95 -8.81 0.96 4.81
C MET A 95 -7.71 0.70 5.85
N LEU A 96 -7.59 -0.54 6.33
CA LEU A 96 -6.57 -0.94 7.32
C LEU A 96 -5.41 -1.72 6.70
N GLY A 97 -5.35 -1.85 5.37
CA GLY A 97 -4.25 -2.53 4.70
C GLY A 97 -2.91 -1.84 4.94
N ASP A 98 -1.85 -2.62 5.09
CA ASP A 98 -0.47 -2.12 5.00
C ASP A 98 -0.23 -1.57 3.59
N ILE A 99 -0.82 -2.24 2.59
CA ILE A 99 -0.90 -1.79 1.21
C ILE A 99 -2.36 -1.78 0.78
N ILE A 100 -2.81 -0.68 0.21
CA ILE A 100 -4.18 -0.49 -0.26
C ILE A 100 -4.17 -0.18 -1.76
N LEU A 101 -4.70 -1.10 -2.55
CA LEU A 101 -4.77 -0.98 -4.00
C LEU A 101 -6.23 -0.85 -4.44
N GLY A 102 -6.50 -0.01 -5.45
CA GLY A 102 -7.81 0.12 -6.06
C GLY A 102 -7.88 -0.48 -7.46
N GLU A 103 -8.99 -1.12 -7.84
CA GLU A 103 -9.26 -1.38 -9.26
C GLU A 103 -9.53 -0.06 -10.00
N PRO A 104 -9.18 0.05 -11.29
CA PRO A 104 -9.50 1.24 -12.07
C PRO A 104 -10.98 1.60 -12.00
N GLY A 105 -11.29 2.86 -11.72
CA GLY A 105 -12.64 3.38 -11.66
C GLY A 105 -13.51 2.89 -10.49
N ALA A 106 -12.99 2.13 -9.54
CA ALA A 106 -13.75 1.64 -8.41
C ALA A 106 -14.25 2.79 -7.53
N LEU A 107 -15.53 2.73 -7.16
CA LEU A 107 -16.15 3.67 -6.21
C LEU A 107 -15.78 3.29 -4.79
N VAL A 108 -15.06 4.15 -4.11
CA VAL A 108 -14.64 3.93 -2.73
C VAL A 108 -14.93 5.17 -1.89
N GLY A 109 -15.69 5.01 -0.82
CA GLY A 109 -16.04 6.13 0.05
C GLY A 109 -16.94 5.71 1.20
N PHE A 110 -17.13 6.61 2.17
CA PHE A 110 -18.05 6.32 3.27
C PHE A 110 -19.51 6.45 2.81
N ALA A 111 -19.91 7.62 2.35
CA ALA A 111 -21.24 7.85 1.78
C ALA A 111 -21.14 7.83 0.24
N GLY A 112 -21.93 6.97 -0.39
CA GLY A 112 -22.01 6.94 -1.85
C GLY A 112 -22.64 8.21 -2.43
N PRO A 113 -22.42 8.50 -3.74
CA PRO A 113 -22.92 9.72 -4.40
C PRO A 113 -24.43 9.94 -4.23
N ARG A 114 -25.22 8.87 -4.26
CA ARG A 114 -26.68 8.94 -4.06
C ARG A 114 -27.04 9.45 -2.67
N VAL A 115 -26.36 8.96 -1.62
CA VAL A 115 -26.61 9.37 -0.24
C VAL A 115 -26.24 10.84 -0.06
N ILE A 116 -25.09 11.25 -0.58
CA ILE A 116 -24.61 12.63 -0.50
C ILE A 116 -25.61 13.56 -1.18
N LYS A 117 -26.05 13.25 -2.41
CA LYS A 117 -27.05 14.04 -3.14
C LYS A 117 -28.37 14.17 -2.37
N GLN A 118 -28.83 13.09 -1.74
CA GLN A 118 -30.08 13.10 -0.96
C GLN A 118 -29.96 13.85 0.37
N THR A 119 -28.77 13.87 0.98
CA THR A 119 -28.56 14.45 2.32
C THR A 119 -28.22 15.93 2.28
N ILE A 120 -27.31 16.33 1.38
CA ILE A 120 -26.84 17.73 1.29
C ILE A 120 -27.25 18.44 0.01
N GLY A 121 -27.96 17.76 -0.90
CA GLY A 121 -28.49 18.36 -2.14
C GLY A 121 -27.44 18.75 -3.16
N GLN A 122 -26.18 18.35 -2.99
CA GLN A 122 -25.09 18.67 -3.92
C GLN A 122 -24.79 17.50 -4.83
N GLU A 123 -24.44 17.81 -6.08
CA GLU A 123 -23.86 16.84 -6.99
C GLU A 123 -22.35 16.82 -6.79
N LEU A 124 -21.79 15.60 -6.76
CA LEU A 124 -20.36 15.42 -6.63
C LEU A 124 -19.66 15.74 -7.96
N PRO A 125 -18.43 16.28 -7.91
CA PRO A 125 -17.60 16.43 -9.10
C PRO A 125 -17.40 15.10 -9.82
N GLU A 126 -17.22 15.16 -11.14
CA GLU A 126 -16.89 13.97 -11.92
C GLU A 126 -15.58 13.33 -11.41
N GLY A 127 -15.58 12.02 -11.30
CA GLY A 127 -14.43 11.26 -10.78
C GLY A 127 -14.29 11.23 -9.25
N PHE A 128 -15.08 12.01 -8.51
CA PHE A 128 -15.02 12.03 -7.06
C PHE A 128 -15.28 10.62 -6.46
N GLN A 129 -14.49 10.24 -5.44
CA GLN A 129 -14.51 8.91 -4.82
C GLN A 129 -14.14 7.74 -5.75
N ARG A 130 -13.55 7.98 -6.92
CA ARG A 130 -12.98 6.93 -7.75
C ARG A 130 -11.54 6.62 -7.32
N SER A 131 -11.05 5.43 -7.65
CA SER A 131 -9.68 5.02 -7.32
C SER A 131 -8.64 6.02 -7.78
N GLU A 132 -8.82 6.62 -8.96
CA GLU A 132 -7.93 7.64 -9.51
C GLU A 132 -7.88 8.88 -8.61
N PHE A 133 -9.05 9.35 -8.18
CA PHE A 133 -9.16 10.46 -7.23
C PHE A 133 -8.48 10.13 -5.89
N LEU A 134 -8.62 8.90 -5.41
CA LEU A 134 -8.04 8.48 -4.13
C LEU A 134 -6.52 8.40 -4.18
N VAL A 135 -5.93 7.97 -5.30
CA VAL A 135 -4.47 8.02 -5.50
C VAL A 135 -3.98 9.46 -5.55
N GLU A 136 -4.64 10.32 -6.32
CA GLU A 136 -4.28 11.75 -6.42
C GLU A 136 -4.32 12.47 -5.07
N HIS A 137 -5.21 12.03 -4.17
CA HIS A 137 -5.34 12.58 -2.81
C HIS A 137 -4.60 11.76 -1.75
N GLY A 138 -3.74 10.85 -2.16
CA GLY A 138 -2.87 10.09 -1.25
C GLY A 138 -3.58 9.15 -0.29
N ILE A 139 -4.82 8.74 -0.59
CA ILE A 139 -5.64 7.91 0.30
C ILE A 139 -5.33 6.42 0.11
N ILE A 140 -4.98 6.01 -1.12
CA ILE A 140 -4.56 4.64 -1.46
C ILE A 140 -3.20 4.64 -2.16
N ASP A 141 -2.51 3.51 -2.10
CA ASP A 141 -1.11 3.40 -2.56
C ASP A 141 -0.99 3.24 -4.08
N GLY A 142 -2.04 2.80 -4.75
CA GLY A 142 -1.97 2.64 -6.20
C GLY A 142 -3.21 2.01 -6.83
N ILE A 143 -3.19 1.94 -8.16
CA ILE A 143 -4.24 1.32 -8.96
C ILE A 143 -3.68 0.06 -9.61
N ILE A 144 -4.46 -1.01 -9.57
CA ILE A 144 -4.08 -2.29 -10.14
C ILE A 144 -5.19 -2.87 -11.04
N THR A 145 -4.81 -3.25 -12.24
CA THR A 145 -5.70 -3.96 -13.16
C THR A 145 -5.71 -5.47 -12.87
N ARG A 146 -6.79 -6.15 -13.20
CA ARG A 146 -6.97 -7.59 -12.91
C ARG A 146 -5.93 -8.49 -13.55
N ASP A 147 -5.46 -8.14 -14.73
CA ASP A 147 -4.42 -8.86 -15.45
C ASP A 147 -3.06 -8.85 -14.74
N LYS A 148 -2.74 -7.75 -14.05
CA LYS A 148 -1.49 -7.59 -13.28
C LYS A 148 -1.59 -8.05 -11.82
N MET A 149 -2.80 -8.29 -11.33
CA MET A 149 -3.07 -8.51 -9.92
C MET A 149 -2.34 -9.73 -9.36
N LYS A 150 -2.33 -10.84 -10.11
CA LYS A 150 -1.68 -12.08 -9.67
C LYS A 150 -0.17 -11.90 -9.47
N ASP A 151 0.48 -11.26 -10.42
CA ASP A 151 1.94 -11.05 -10.37
C ASP A 151 2.29 -10.06 -9.26
N THR A 152 1.51 -8.98 -9.13
CA THR A 152 1.67 -8.02 -8.01
C THR A 152 1.52 -8.68 -6.64
N MET A 153 0.50 -9.51 -6.45
CA MET A 153 0.30 -10.23 -5.18
C MET A 153 1.47 -11.18 -4.89
N TYR A 154 1.96 -11.87 -5.92
CA TYR A 154 3.12 -12.75 -5.79
C TYR A 154 4.37 -11.97 -5.35
N ASP A 155 4.67 -10.87 -6.02
CA ASP A 155 5.82 -10.01 -5.72
C ASP A 155 5.76 -9.47 -4.27
N LEU A 156 4.58 -9.01 -3.84
CA LEU A 156 4.38 -8.54 -2.46
C LEU A 156 4.62 -9.64 -1.42
N ILE A 157 4.16 -10.88 -1.69
CA ILE A 157 4.39 -12.02 -0.80
C ILE A 157 5.90 -12.33 -0.72
N VAL A 158 6.58 -12.39 -1.86
CA VAL A 158 8.00 -12.74 -1.91
C VAL A 158 8.83 -11.69 -1.18
N THR A 159 8.59 -10.41 -1.48
CA THR A 159 9.29 -9.29 -0.83
C THR A 159 9.09 -9.30 0.69
N HIS A 160 7.86 -9.52 1.15
CA HIS A 160 7.58 -9.56 2.59
C HIS A 160 8.19 -10.77 3.30
N LYS A 161 8.20 -11.94 2.66
CA LYS A 161 8.84 -13.14 3.21
C LYS A 161 10.34 -13.01 3.35
N GLN A 162 11.00 -12.42 2.38
CA GLN A 162 12.44 -12.17 2.46
C GLN A 162 12.76 -11.33 3.69
N ARG A 163 11.99 -10.27 3.97
CA ARG A 163 12.16 -9.44 5.16
C ARG A 163 12.08 -10.24 6.48
N GLN A 164 11.23 -11.25 6.58
CA GLN A 164 11.16 -12.11 7.78
C GLN A 164 12.41 -12.96 7.99
N GLY A 165 13.15 -13.29 6.93
CA GLY A 165 14.44 -14.00 7.00
C GLY A 165 15.60 -13.13 7.44
N TYR A 166 15.49 -11.79 7.31
CA TYR A 166 16.56 -10.83 7.61
C TYR A 166 16.58 -10.30 9.05
N ALA A 167 15.76 -10.81 9.95
CA ALA A 167 15.84 -10.49 11.38
C ALA A 167 17.21 -10.83 12.01
N ASN A 168 18.05 -11.58 11.30
CA ASN A 168 19.45 -11.83 11.61
C ASN A 168 20.35 -11.14 10.56
N PHE A 169 20.28 -9.83 10.47
CA PHE A 169 21.35 -9.08 9.83
C PHE A 169 22.61 -9.34 10.66
N ASP A 170 23.49 -10.18 10.13
CA ASP A 170 24.78 -10.43 10.75
C ASP A 170 25.54 -9.09 10.70
N LYS A 171 25.63 -8.43 11.86
CA LYS A 171 26.36 -7.15 11.98
C LYS A 171 27.81 -7.28 11.55
N ASP A 172 28.30 -8.50 11.42
CA ASP A 172 29.67 -8.81 11.03
C ASP A 172 29.93 -8.64 9.51
N VAL A 173 28.86 -8.57 8.68
CA VAL A 173 29.01 -8.31 7.23
C VAL A 173 29.24 -6.83 6.91
N VAL A 174 28.94 -5.92 7.84
CA VAL A 174 29.15 -4.46 7.64
C VAL A 174 30.60 -4.06 7.95
N ASP A 175 31.43 -4.94 8.50
CA ASP A 175 32.83 -4.66 8.91
C ASP A 175 33.91 -5.01 7.87
N GLU A 176 33.55 -5.48 6.67
CA GLU A 176 34.47 -5.27 5.54
C GLU A 176 34.46 -3.77 5.23
N LYS A 177 35.45 -3.10 5.78
CA LYS A 177 35.74 -1.69 5.53
C LYS A 177 35.81 -1.47 4.03
N PHE A 178 34.66 -1.10 3.45
CA PHE A 178 34.62 -0.56 2.10
C PHE A 178 35.44 0.74 2.16
N ASP A 179 36.71 0.65 1.81
CA ASP A 179 37.62 1.81 1.87
C ASP A 179 37.27 2.77 0.74
N ILE A 180 36.17 3.51 0.96
CA ILE A 180 35.74 4.61 0.08
C ILE A 180 36.92 5.57 -0.22
N SER A 181 37.94 5.61 0.66
CA SER A 181 39.05 6.52 0.51
C SER A 181 39.92 6.21 -0.71
N GLU A 182 40.08 4.95 -1.10
CA GLU A 182 40.80 4.60 -2.34
C GLU A 182 40.00 4.94 -3.59
N ILE A 183 38.72 4.64 -3.63
CA ILE A 183 37.86 4.98 -4.76
C ILE A 183 37.72 6.49 -4.93
N LEU A 184 37.62 7.24 -3.83
CA LEU A 184 37.58 8.70 -3.85
C LEU A 184 38.94 9.28 -4.30
N LYS A 185 40.07 8.71 -3.87
CA LYS A 185 41.41 9.14 -4.31
C LYS A 185 41.59 8.90 -5.79
N GLU A 186 41.11 7.82 -6.36
CA GLU A 186 41.21 7.49 -7.77
C GLU A 186 40.32 8.42 -8.63
N ARG A 187 39.10 8.71 -8.19
CA ARG A 187 38.20 9.65 -8.88
C ARG A 187 38.56 11.12 -8.70
N LEU A 188 39.23 11.50 -7.61
CA LEU A 188 39.68 12.87 -7.35
C LEU A 188 40.98 13.22 -8.07
N LYS A 189 41.67 12.24 -8.66
CA LYS A 189 42.91 12.48 -9.46
C LYS A 189 42.63 13.19 -10.78
N ASP A 190 41.43 13.10 -11.32
CA ASP A 190 41.06 13.66 -12.63
C ASP A 190 40.25 14.97 -12.55
N ASP A 191 39.92 15.45 -11.33
CA ASP A 191 39.17 16.71 -11.18
C ASP A 191 40.17 17.90 -11.05
N GLU A 192 40.29 18.70 -12.10
CA GLU A 192 40.86 20.03 -11.95
C GLU A 192 40.09 20.81 -10.88
N PRO A 193 40.78 21.59 -10.04
CA PRO A 193 40.12 22.30 -8.92
C PRO A 193 39.13 23.34 -9.48
N LYS A 194 37.85 22.98 -9.53
CA LYS A 194 36.76 23.85 -9.93
C LYS A 194 36.57 24.98 -8.92
N SER A 195 36.38 26.20 -9.38
CA SER A 195 36.00 27.31 -8.53
C SER A 195 34.68 27.03 -7.81
N PRO A 196 34.43 27.67 -6.65
CA PRO A 196 33.15 27.51 -5.94
C PRO A 196 31.91 27.79 -6.83
N TRP A 197 32.04 28.71 -7.78
CA TRP A 197 31.00 29.06 -8.74
C TRP A 197 30.74 27.94 -9.77
N GLU A 198 31.78 27.31 -10.28
CA GLU A 198 31.66 26.17 -11.19
C GLU A 198 31.06 24.95 -10.48
N LYS A 199 31.43 24.73 -9.22
CA LYS A 199 30.79 23.68 -8.39
C LYS A 199 29.31 23.95 -8.21
N LEU A 200 28.93 25.20 -7.92
CA LEU A 200 27.51 25.60 -7.78
C LEU A 200 26.75 25.46 -9.11
N LYS A 201 27.36 25.88 -10.23
CA LYS A 201 26.77 25.68 -11.56
C LYS A 201 26.60 24.21 -11.89
N GLY A 202 27.60 23.38 -11.62
CA GLY A 202 27.53 21.94 -11.82
C GLY A 202 26.41 21.30 -10.96
N ALA A 203 26.28 21.73 -9.72
CA ALA A 203 25.24 21.25 -8.81
C ALA A 203 23.81 21.56 -9.27
N ARG A 204 23.63 22.64 -10.04
CA ARG A 204 22.31 23.11 -10.54
C ARG A 204 22.03 22.75 -12.00
N GLN A 205 22.85 21.93 -12.63
CA GLN A 205 22.62 21.50 -14.01
C GLN A 205 21.36 20.61 -14.09
N MET A 206 20.48 20.92 -15.04
CA MET A 206 19.27 20.14 -15.33
C MET A 206 19.55 18.72 -15.84
N THR A 207 20.79 18.48 -16.29
CA THR A 207 21.25 17.19 -16.80
C THR A 207 21.76 16.24 -15.69
N ARG A 208 21.76 16.69 -14.45
CA ARG A 208 22.10 15.80 -13.32
C ARG A 208 21.03 14.76 -13.11
N PRO A 209 21.41 13.53 -12.77
CA PRO A 209 20.45 12.51 -12.38
C PRO A 209 19.58 13.00 -11.23
N SER A 210 18.28 12.81 -11.36
CA SER A 210 17.29 13.01 -10.28
C SER A 210 17.36 11.86 -9.27
N GLY A 211 16.73 12.03 -8.12
CA GLY A 211 16.58 10.94 -7.15
C GLY A 211 15.93 9.68 -7.77
N PHE A 212 14.96 9.89 -8.67
CA PHE A 212 14.29 8.80 -9.36
C PHE A 212 15.19 8.05 -10.37
N ASP A 213 16.15 8.76 -10.97
CA ASP A 213 17.15 8.11 -11.83
C ASP A 213 18.06 7.21 -10.99
N TYR A 214 18.42 7.63 -9.77
CA TYR A 214 19.19 6.77 -8.85
C TYR A 214 18.41 5.54 -8.42
N VAL A 215 17.13 5.66 -8.10
CA VAL A 215 16.26 4.51 -7.77
C VAL A 215 16.29 3.49 -8.90
N LYS A 216 16.11 3.93 -10.16
CA LYS A 216 16.17 3.06 -11.34
C LYS A 216 17.52 2.39 -11.56
N TYR A 217 18.59 3.00 -11.11
CA TYR A 217 19.94 2.44 -11.24
C TYR A 217 20.32 1.48 -10.13
N ILE A 218 19.78 1.70 -8.93
CA ILE A 218 20.17 0.96 -7.72
C ILE A 218 19.23 -0.22 -7.48
N CYS A 219 17.92 -0.04 -7.76
CA CYS A 219 16.94 -1.09 -7.54
C CYS A 219 16.81 -2.02 -8.75
N ASP A 220 16.75 -3.33 -8.48
CA ASP A 220 16.46 -4.36 -9.49
C ASP A 220 15.03 -4.23 -9.99
N ASP A 221 14.13 -3.93 -9.07
CA ASP A 221 12.74 -3.54 -9.28
C ASP A 221 12.35 -2.44 -8.30
N PHE A 222 11.38 -1.65 -8.64
CA PHE A 222 10.86 -0.62 -7.75
C PHE A 222 9.37 -0.42 -8.00
N ARG A 223 8.61 -0.45 -6.91
CA ARG A 223 7.18 -0.15 -6.93
C ARG A 223 6.92 1.07 -6.06
N GLU A 224 6.53 2.14 -6.69
CA GLU A 224 6.16 3.37 -6.01
C GLU A 224 4.88 3.17 -5.20
N MET A 225 4.87 3.70 -3.99
CA MET A 225 3.71 3.78 -3.09
C MET A 225 3.35 5.24 -2.90
N HIS A 226 2.09 5.55 -3.13
CA HIS A 226 1.59 6.92 -3.15
C HIS A 226 0.92 7.32 -1.85
N GLY A 227 1.00 8.61 -1.55
CA GLY A 227 0.16 9.29 -0.57
C GLY A 227 0.54 9.14 0.90
N ASP A 228 -0.06 10.04 1.69
CA ASP A 228 0.11 10.10 3.15
C ASP A 228 -1.06 9.47 3.92
N ARG A 229 -2.00 8.84 3.23
CA ARG A 229 -3.24 8.24 3.76
C ARG A 229 -4.21 9.25 4.39
N THR A 230 -3.93 10.55 4.30
CA THR A 230 -4.73 11.58 4.96
C THR A 230 -5.27 12.64 4.01
N MET A 231 -4.44 13.24 3.20
CA MET A 231 -4.85 14.39 2.39
C MET A 231 -4.26 14.47 1.00
N ASN A 232 -3.01 14.04 0.80
CA ASN A 232 -2.32 14.35 -0.45
C ASN A 232 -1.15 13.41 -0.77
N ASP A 233 -0.71 13.50 -2.02
CA ASP A 233 0.55 12.94 -2.48
C ASP A 233 1.49 14.09 -2.83
N ASP A 234 2.77 13.99 -2.45
CA ASP A 234 3.77 15.02 -2.75
C ASP A 234 4.84 14.48 -3.70
N ARG A 235 4.79 14.94 -4.94
CA ARG A 235 5.73 14.55 -6.00
C ARG A 235 7.19 14.94 -5.74
N ALA A 236 7.48 15.69 -4.68
CA ALA A 236 8.84 16.03 -4.29
C ALA A 236 9.55 14.85 -3.59
N ILE A 237 8.79 13.88 -3.09
CA ILE A 237 9.30 12.66 -2.48
C ILE A 237 8.76 11.46 -3.25
N VAL A 238 9.64 10.55 -3.61
CA VAL A 238 9.30 9.25 -4.19
C VAL A 238 9.64 8.19 -3.16
N GLY A 239 8.65 7.46 -2.71
CA GLY A 239 8.79 6.35 -1.76
C GLY A 239 8.23 5.07 -2.34
N GLY A 240 8.74 3.93 -1.91
CA GLY A 240 8.25 2.67 -2.43
C GLY A 240 8.97 1.46 -1.87
N ILE A 241 8.67 0.32 -2.43
CA ILE A 241 9.32 -0.96 -2.12
C ILE A 241 10.01 -1.51 -3.35
N GLY A 242 11.14 -2.16 -3.16
CA GLY A 242 11.90 -2.76 -4.25
C GLY A 242 12.98 -3.70 -3.74
N HIS A 243 13.88 -4.11 -4.62
CA HIS A 243 15.02 -4.95 -4.27
C HIS A 243 16.31 -4.30 -4.71
N ILE A 244 17.38 -4.46 -3.92
CA ILE A 244 18.78 -4.14 -4.26
C ILE A 244 19.58 -5.43 -4.10
N ASP A 245 20.14 -5.94 -5.20
CA ASP A 245 20.83 -7.25 -5.23
C ASP A 245 19.96 -8.38 -4.63
N GLY A 246 18.67 -8.38 -4.96
CA GLY A 246 17.69 -9.33 -4.45
C GLY A 246 17.28 -9.12 -2.98
N GLN A 247 17.76 -8.06 -2.32
CA GLN A 247 17.41 -7.72 -0.94
C GLN A 247 16.23 -6.75 -0.92
N PRO A 248 15.14 -7.02 -0.18
CA PRO A 248 14.00 -6.12 -0.10
C PRO A 248 14.37 -4.85 0.68
N VAL A 249 13.99 -3.71 0.11
CA VAL A 249 14.23 -2.37 0.67
C VAL A 249 12.97 -1.51 0.59
N THR A 250 12.88 -0.54 1.48
CA THR A 250 11.85 0.50 1.48
C THR A 250 12.51 1.85 1.40
#